data_1b61123acc07ce9635a4979c7bfdcb7f
#
_entry.id   1b61123acc07ce9635a4979c7bfdcb7f
#
_cell.length_a   1.000
_cell.length_b   1.000
_cell.length_c   1.000
_cell.angle_alpha   90.00
_cell.angle_beta   90.00
_cell.angle_gamma   90.00
#
_symmetry.space_group_name_H-M   'P 1'
#
loop_
_entity.id
_entity.type
_entity.pdbx_description
1 polymer ?
#
loop_
_entity_poly.entity_id
_entity_poly.type
_entity_poly.pdbx_seq_one_letter_code
_entity_poly.pdbx_strand_id
1 'polypeptide(L)'
;MITGIITRSGVPQVHIGDSVKKGDLLVLGRIDVTDDGGEVTGYQYCHSDADIYADTKLPYQDSIPLSYEKKSYNGKSRYQFYMKIGNWEIQAGILKNQFRHSEKSSLEHQWKLGENFYLPVVTGWRKITAYSVKEEKYSRKELQEFLSRRFQNFCKDLTEKGIQIRQNNVKIQLDEKEACASGTLYLNRKIACEADTEIVTIERKEPDESVRTDD
;
A
#
# COMPACT_ATOMS: atom_id res chain seq x y z
N MET A 1 6.44 -11.54 17.97
CA MET A 1 7.61 -11.95 18.79
C MET A 1 8.86 -11.36 18.14
N ILE A 2 9.69 -10.66 18.92
CA ILE A 2 10.92 -10.02 18.44
C ILE A 2 11.96 -11.09 18.11
N THR A 3 12.59 -10.97 16.95
CA THR A 3 13.58 -11.91 16.43
C THR A 3 14.97 -11.31 16.31
N GLY A 4 15.08 -9.98 16.28
CA GLY A 4 16.37 -9.29 16.19
C GLY A 4 16.25 -7.83 16.59
N ILE A 5 17.28 -7.31 17.25
CA ILE A 5 17.40 -5.92 17.66
C ILE A 5 18.83 -5.47 17.38
N ILE A 6 18.97 -4.34 16.68
CA ILE A 6 20.23 -3.64 16.45
C ILE A 6 19.99 -2.19 16.87
N THR A 7 20.45 -1.82 18.07
CA THR A 7 20.33 -0.44 18.59
C THR A 7 21.61 0.33 18.32
N ARG A 8 21.51 1.50 17.70
CA ARG A 8 22.62 2.43 17.46
C ARG A 8 22.59 3.58 18.46
N SER A 9 21.37 4.02 18.84
CA SER A 9 21.16 5.10 19.80
C SER A 9 19.86 4.87 20.56
N GLY A 10 19.80 5.31 21.82
CA GLY A 10 18.66 5.12 22.72
C GLY A 10 18.80 3.89 23.61
N VAL A 11 17.82 3.67 24.47
CA VAL A 11 17.78 2.58 25.46
C VAL A 11 16.69 1.59 25.04
N PRO A 12 17.05 0.35 24.65
CA PRO A 12 16.08 -0.68 24.29
C PRO A 12 15.22 -1.06 25.50
N GLN A 13 13.92 -1.10 25.32
CA GLN A 13 12.93 -1.50 26.34
C GLN A 13 12.44 -2.93 26.14
N VAL A 14 12.91 -3.59 25.09
CA VAL A 14 12.48 -4.93 24.69
C VAL A 14 13.68 -5.78 24.32
N HIS A 15 13.50 -7.10 24.40
CA HIS A 15 14.53 -8.09 24.11
C HIS A 15 14.09 -9.08 23.03
N ILE A 16 15.03 -9.83 22.48
CA ILE A 16 14.73 -10.93 21.56
C ILE A 16 13.89 -11.97 22.30
N GLY A 17 12.77 -12.36 21.71
CA GLY A 17 11.79 -13.28 22.30
C GLY A 17 10.56 -12.60 22.90
N ASP A 18 10.58 -11.29 23.12
CA ASP A 18 9.44 -10.56 23.66
C ASP A 18 8.29 -10.49 22.66
N SER A 19 7.07 -10.50 23.21
CA SER A 19 5.84 -10.28 22.45
C SER A 19 5.42 -8.83 22.58
N VAL A 20 5.34 -8.12 21.47
CA VAL A 20 4.97 -6.70 21.41
C VAL A 20 3.69 -6.47 20.63
N LYS A 21 2.99 -5.39 20.95
CA LYS A 21 1.77 -4.92 20.31
C LYS A 21 2.02 -3.57 19.63
N LYS A 22 1.10 -3.17 18.77
CA LYS A 22 1.12 -1.83 18.18
C LYS A 22 0.96 -0.78 19.28
N GLY A 23 1.90 0.16 19.36
CA GLY A 23 1.94 1.24 20.34
C GLY A 23 2.93 0.98 21.49
N ASP A 24 3.48 -0.21 21.62
CA ASP A 24 4.49 -0.48 22.64
C ASP A 24 5.79 0.30 22.35
N LEU A 25 6.41 0.83 23.39
CA LEU A 25 7.70 1.50 23.33
C LEU A 25 8.81 0.46 23.17
N LEU A 26 9.54 0.53 22.07
CA LEU A 26 10.60 -0.43 21.77
C LEU A 26 11.98 0.07 22.15
N VAL A 27 12.25 1.36 21.91
CA VAL A 27 13.51 2.03 22.25
C VAL A 27 13.20 3.43 22.75
N LEU A 28 13.69 3.74 23.96
CA LEU A 28 13.51 5.02 24.59
C LEU A 28 14.64 5.97 24.16
N GLY A 29 14.27 7.17 23.67
CA GLY A 29 15.20 8.26 23.32
C GLY A 29 15.60 9.12 24.51
N ARG A 30 15.59 8.55 25.75
CA ARG A 30 15.99 9.19 26.97
C ARG A 30 16.95 8.29 27.74
N ILE A 31 18.02 8.87 28.20
CA ILE A 31 19.02 8.21 29.04
C ILE A 31 18.97 8.85 30.41
N ASP A 32 18.79 8.05 31.45
CA ASP A 32 18.79 8.51 32.82
C ASP A 32 20.25 8.75 33.27
N VAL A 33 20.50 9.95 33.77
CA VAL A 33 21.80 10.33 34.35
C VAL A 33 21.70 10.13 35.86
N THR A 34 22.51 9.18 36.40
CA THR A 34 22.52 8.84 37.80
C THR A 34 23.80 9.36 38.48
N ASP A 35 23.70 9.67 39.77
CA ASP A 35 24.85 9.98 40.62
C ASP A 35 25.55 8.69 41.13
N ASP A 36 26.59 8.86 41.93
CA ASP A 36 27.32 7.74 42.53
C ASP A 36 26.47 6.91 43.53
N GLY A 37 25.36 7.44 44.00
CA GLY A 37 24.38 6.76 44.84
C GLY A 37 23.30 5.99 44.04
N GLY A 38 23.28 6.12 42.70
CA GLY A 38 22.30 5.50 41.83
C GLY A 38 20.99 6.28 41.72
N GLU A 39 20.89 7.51 42.26
CA GLU A 39 19.71 8.36 42.10
C GLU A 39 19.75 9.10 40.79
N VAL A 40 18.58 9.21 40.12
CA VAL A 40 18.46 9.92 38.84
C VAL A 40 18.53 11.43 39.06
N THR A 41 19.61 12.06 38.62
CA THR A 41 19.87 13.50 38.75
C THR A 41 19.51 14.31 37.51
N GLY A 42 19.34 13.65 36.37
CA GLY A 42 19.00 14.30 35.11
C GLY A 42 18.58 13.32 34.03
N TYR A 43 18.12 13.89 32.92
CA TYR A 43 17.78 13.15 31.71
C TYR A 43 18.57 13.71 30.52
N GLN A 44 19.17 12.83 29.74
CA GLN A 44 19.76 13.18 28.48
C GLN A 44 18.88 12.63 27.37
N TYR A 45 18.39 13.51 26.49
CA TYR A 45 17.56 13.13 25.36
C TYR A 45 18.44 12.90 24.13
N CYS A 46 18.14 11.83 23.39
CA CYS A 46 18.76 11.49 22.12
C CYS A 46 17.70 11.03 21.12
N HIS A 47 18.02 11.13 19.85
CA HIS A 47 17.22 10.49 18.82
C HIS A 47 17.49 8.98 18.88
N SER A 48 16.43 8.19 19.14
CA SER A 48 16.54 6.74 19.14
C SER A 48 16.69 6.21 17.71
N ASP A 49 17.71 5.38 17.49
CA ASP A 49 17.95 4.70 16.19
C ASP A 49 18.17 3.22 16.42
N ALA A 50 17.25 2.40 15.89
CA ALA A 50 17.33 0.96 16.00
C ALA A 50 16.65 0.24 14.83
N ASP A 51 17.15 -0.92 14.46
CA ASP A 51 16.49 -1.86 13.59
C ASP A 51 15.94 -3.02 14.43
N ILE A 52 14.62 -3.13 14.50
CA ILE A 52 13.92 -4.16 15.27
C ILE A 52 13.12 -5.02 14.32
N TYR A 53 13.39 -6.31 14.33
CA TYR A 53 12.73 -7.32 13.51
C TYR A 53 11.83 -8.20 14.37
N ALA A 54 10.65 -8.51 13.85
CA ALA A 54 9.74 -9.41 14.55
C ALA A 54 8.99 -10.33 13.59
N ASP A 55 8.64 -11.50 14.11
CA ASP A 55 7.71 -12.40 13.47
C ASP A 55 6.28 -11.88 13.64
N THR A 56 5.61 -11.69 12.52
CA THR A 56 4.25 -11.16 12.43
C THR A 56 3.36 -12.06 11.60
N LYS A 57 2.05 -11.97 11.80
CA LYS A 57 1.05 -12.67 11.00
C LYS A 57 0.34 -11.68 10.10
N LEU A 58 0.19 -12.04 8.83
CA LEU A 58 -0.54 -11.25 7.85
C LEU A 58 -1.65 -12.11 7.25
N PRO A 59 -2.93 -11.78 7.49
CA PRO A 59 -4.03 -12.45 6.81
C PRO A 59 -4.00 -12.08 5.32
N TYR A 60 -4.25 -13.06 4.48
CA TYR A 60 -4.41 -12.89 3.03
C TYR A 60 -5.78 -13.38 2.62
N GLN A 61 -6.47 -12.58 1.82
CA GLN A 61 -7.75 -12.94 1.21
C GLN A 61 -7.84 -12.30 -0.17
N ASP A 62 -8.15 -13.10 -1.18
CA ASP A 62 -8.44 -12.67 -2.56
C ASP A 62 -9.55 -13.54 -3.11
N SER A 63 -10.41 -12.99 -3.97
CA SER A 63 -11.48 -13.73 -4.60
C SER A 63 -11.69 -13.34 -6.06
N ILE A 64 -12.20 -14.29 -6.84
CA ILE A 64 -12.55 -14.09 -8.25
C ILE A 64 -13.91 -14.73 -8.48
N PRO A 65 -14.87 -14.03 -9.13
CA PRO A 65 -16.16 -14.60 -9.51
C PRO A 65 -15.97 -15.75 -10.49
N LEU A 66 -16.85 -16.76 -10.42
CA LEU A 66 -16.78 -17.93 -11.31
C LEU A 66 -17.11 -17.60 -12.76
N SER A 67 -17.82 -16.51 -13.02
CA SER A 67 -18.19 -16.08 -14.36
C SER A 67 -17.69 -14.67 -14.65
N TYR A 68 -17.52 -14.37 -15.90
CA TYR A 68 -17.13 -13.06 -16.39
C TYR A 68 -17.91 -12.67 -17.63
N GLU A 69 -18.05 -11.39 -17.83
CA GLU A 69 -18.66 -10.84 -19.02
C GLU A 69 -17.63 -10.77 -20.16
N LYS A 70 -17.83 -11.58 -21.20
CA LYS A 70 -17.03 -11.56 -22.41
C LYS A 70 -17.65 -10.68 -23.46
N LYS A 71 -16.90 -9.68 -23.92
CA LYS A 71 -17.30 -8.87 -25.06
C LYS A 71 -17.13 -9.67 -26.34
N SER A 72 -18.22 -9.88 -27.07
CA SER A 72 -18.22 -10.50 -28.39
C SER A 72 -18.51 -9.44 -29.44
N TYR A 73 -17.52 -9.11 -30.26
CA TYR A 73 -17.65 -8.11 -31.32
C TYR A 73 -18.35 -8.73 -32.52
N ASN A 74 -19.44 -8.10 -32.96
CA ASN A 74 -20.26 -8.57 -34.09
C ASN A 74 -19.82 -7.97 -35.45
N GLY A 75 -18.67 -7.31 -35.49
CA GLY A 75 -18.10 -6.69 -36.69
C GLY A 75 -18.76 -5.39 -37.12
N LYS A 76 -19.88 -4.98 -36.49
CA LYS A 76 -20.56 -3.73 -36.84
C LYS A 76 -19.81 -2.56 -36.24
N SER A 77 -19.33 -1.66 -37.08
CA SER A 77 -18.63 -0.44 -36.67
C SER A 77 -19.23 0.77 -37.38
N ARG A 78 -19.15 1.91 -36.74
CA ARG A 78 -19.53 3.23 -37.31
C ARG A 78 -18.37 4.18 -37.12
N TYR A 79 -18.23 5.10 -38.06
CA TYR A 79 -17.18 6.10 -38.03
C TYR A 79 -17.78 7.48 -37.91
N GLN A 80 -17.15 8.31 -37.08
CA GLN A 80 -17.52 9.70 -36.88
C GLN A 80 -16.23 10.52 -37.02
N PHE A 81 -16.27 11.52 -37.88
CA PHE A 81 -15.23 12.53 -37.96
C PHE A 81 -15.52 13.65 -36.95
N TYR A 82 -14.51 14.18 -36.33
CA TYR A 82 -14.64 15.36 -35.50
C TYR A 82 -13.43 16.27 -35.64
N MET A 83 -13.67 17.56 -35.38
CA MET A 83 -12.67 18.60 -35.34
C MET A 83 -12.87 19.43 -34.09
N LYS A 84 -11.81 19.60 -33.31
CA LYS A 84 -11.78 20.46 -32.13
C LYS A 84 -10.98 21.72 -32.49
N ILE A 85 -11.53 22.89 -32.16
CA ILE A 85 -10.87 24.19 -32.33
C ILE A 85 -10.99 24.90 -30.98
N GLY A 86 -9.92 24.93 -30.20
CA GLY A 86 -9.98 25.40 -28.82
C GLY A 86 -11.03 24.60 -28.02
N ASN A 87 -12.06 25.26 -27.51
CA ASN A 87 -13.12 24.64 -26.72
C ASN A 87 -14.31 24.13 -27.56
N TRP A 88 -14.29 24.32 -28.89
CA TRP A 88 -15.38 23.94 -29.79
C TRP A 88 -15.11 22.58 -30.43
N GLU A 89 -16.10 21.68 -30.40
CA GLU A 89 -16.04 20.39 -31.10
C GLU A 89 -17.14 20.36 -32.17
N ILE A 90 -16.73 20.22 -33.42
CA ILE A 90 -17.61 20.04 -34.60
C ILE A 90 -17.53 18.54 -34.95
N GLN A 91 -18.71 17.92 -35.11
CA GLN A 91 -18.82 16.50 -35.43
C GLN A 91 -19.55 16.32 -36.75
N ALA A 92 -19.01 15.44 -37.60
CA ALA A 92 -19.64 15.05 -38.86
C ALA A 92 -19.76 13.52 -38.92
N GLY A 93 -20.82 13.01 -39.49
CA GLY A 93 -21.13 11.60 -39.62
C GLY A 93 -22.29 11.17 -38.71
N ILE A 94 -22.29 9.93 -38.24
CA ILE A 94 -23.40 9.37 -37.49
C ILE A 94 -23.39 9.89 -36.04
N LEU A 95 -24.22 10.87 -35.75
CA LEU A 95 -24.30 11.56 -34.47
C LEU A 95 -24.99 10.73 -33.36
N LYS A 96 -25.89 9.82 -33.68
CA LYS A 96 -26.58 8.97 -32.70
C LYS A 96 -25.99 7.57 -32.65
N ASN A 97 -25.45 7.20 -31.49
CA ASN A 97 -25.09 5.82 -31.23
C ASN A 97 -26.34 5.00 -30.92
N GLN A 98 -26.67 4.07 -31.81
CA GLN A 98 -27.83 3.18 -31.68
C GLN A 98 -27.43 1.79 -31.14
N PHE A 99 -26.18 1.57 -30.84
CA PHE A 99 -25.72 0.29 -30.26
C PHE A 99 -26.02 0.26 -28.76
N ARG A 100 -26.60 -0.84 -28.30
CA ARG A 100 -26.85 -1.05 -26.86
C ARG A 100 -25.55 -1.08 -26.04
N HIS A 101 -24.54 -1.76 -26.59
CA HIS A 101 -23.20 -1.79 -26.06
C HIS A 101 -22.22 -1.45 -27.16
N SER A 102 -21.33 -0.52 -26.90
CA SER A 102 -20.33 -0.09 -27.87
C SER A 102 -19.07 0.39 -27.19
N GLU A 103 -17.95 0.19 -27.85
CA GLU A 103 -16.64 0.70 -27.49
C GLU A 103 -16.22 1.78 -28.48
N LYS A 104 -15.64 2.86 -27.97
CA LYS A 104 -15.19 4.00 -28.77
C LYS A 104 -13.67 3.97 -28.81
N SER A 105 -13.11 4.00 -29.99
CA SER A 105 -11.68 4.18 -30.25
C SER A 105 -11.51 5.43 -31.11
N SER A 106 -10.65 6.35 -30.72
CA SER A 106 -10.39 7.58 -31.48
C SER A 106 -8.92 7.64 -31.91
N LEU A 107 -8.72 8.10 -33.15
CA LEU A 107 -7.42 8.47 -33.68
C LEU A 107 -7.45 9.99 -33.86
N GLU A 108 -6.56 10.69 -33.17
CA GLU A 108 -6.50 12.14 -33.18
C GLU A 108 -5.20 12.60 -33.85
N HIS A 109 -5.28 13.68 -34.61
CA HIS A 109 -4.16 14.38 -35.19
C HIS A 109 -4.22 15.86 -34.81
N GLN A 110 -3.22 16.32 -34.07
CA GLN A 110 -3.06 17.74 -33.76
C GLN A 110 -2.30 18.43 -34.87
N TRP A 111 -2.87 19.53 -35.38
CA TRP A 111 -2.24 20.30 -36.43
C TRP A 111 -1.11 21.14 -35.86
N LYS A 112 -0.02 21.25 -36.63
CA LYS A 112 1.13 22.08 -36.30
C LYS A 112 1.56 22.92 -37.51
N LEU A 113 2.06 24.10 -37.22
CA LEU A 113 2.66 25.00 -38.19
C LEU A 113 4.17 25.07 -37.92
N GLY A 114 4.98 24.48 -38.82
CA GLY A 114 6.41 24.31 -38.58
C GLY A 114 6.74 23.21 -37.57
N GLU A 115 7.93 23.27 -36.98
CA GLU A 115 8.40 22.18 -36.09
C GLU A 115 7.86 22.27 -34.66
N ASN A 116 7.68 23.49 -34.12
CA ASN A 116 7.40 23.70 -32.71
C ASN A 116 6.10 24.44 -32.40
N PHE A 117 5.32 24.86 -33.41
CA PHE A 117 4.09 25.59 -33.17
C PHE A 117 2.87 24.72 -33.41
N TYR A 118 2.19 24.31 -32.30
CA TYR A 118 0.95 23.54 -32.34
C TYR A 118 -0.26 24.47 -32.44
N LEU A 119 -1.09 24.24 -33.43
CA LEU A 119 -2.36 24.95 -33.57
C LEU A 119 -3.37 24.40 -32.57
N PRO A 120 -4.29 25.20 -32.06
CA PRO A 120 -5.40 24.75 -31.20
C PRO A 120 -6.48 24.00 -32.03
N VAL A 121 -6.04 23.23 -33.02
CA VAL A 121 -6.88 22.47 -33.94
C VAL A 121 -6.48 21.01 -33.91
N VAL A 122 -7.45 20.17 -33.56
CA VAL A 122 -7.29 18.70 -33.57
C VAL A 122 -8.37 18.14 -34.48
N THR A 123 -7.97 17.29 -35.42
CA THR A 123 -8.92 16.51 -36.21
C THR A 123 -8.80 15.04 -35.85
N GLY A 124 -9.92 14.31 -35.91
CA GLY A 124 -9.88 12.90 -35.56
C GLY A 124 -11.03 12.09 -36.13
N TRP A 125 -10.80 10.78 -36.12
CA TRP A 125 -11.80 9.79 -36.43
C TRP A 125 -12.13 8.99 -35.17
N ARG A 126 -13.41 8.85 -34.88
CA ARG A 126 -13.93 8.03 -33.81
C ARG A 126 -14.61 6.81 -34.42
N LYS A 127 -14.06 5.63 -34.13
CA LYS A 127 -14.65 4.35 -34.48
C LYS A 127 -15.49 3.86 -33.31
N ILE A 128 -16.78 3.62 -33.53
CA ILE A 128 -17.72 3.09 -32.55
C ILE A 128 -18.00 1.64 -32.97
N THR A 129 -17.52 0.67 -32.20
CA THR A 129 -17.66 -0.75 -32.49
C THR A 129 -18.70 -1.35 -31.56
N ALA A 130 -19.70 -2.02 -32.13
CA ALA A 130 -20.72 -2.72 -31.39
C ALA A 130 -20.19 -4.04 -30.85
N TYR A 131 -20.56 -4.36 -29.60
CA TYR A 131 -20.31 -5.68 -29.02
C TYR A 131 -21.57 -6.17 -28.30
N SER A 132 -21.66 -7.46 -28.14
CA SER A 132 -22.60 -8.13 -27.26
C SER A 132 -21.86 -8.68 -26.05
N VAL A 133 -22.54 -8.66 -24.91
CA VAL A 133 -22.00 -9.26 -23.68
C VAL A 133 -22.51 -10.68 -23.58
N LYS A 134 -21.61 -11.63 -23.39
CA LYS A 134 -21.92 -13.02 -23.09
C LYS A 134 -21.29 -13.36 -21.75
N GLU A 135 -22.06 -13.97 -20.88
CA GLU A 135 -21.53 -14.52 -19.64
C GLU A 135 -20.83 -15.85 -19.93
N GLU A 136 -19.57 -15.92 -19.63
CA GLU A 136 -18.76 -17.16 -19.72
C GLU A 136 -18.23 -17.52 -18.33
N LYS A 137 -18.08 -18.83 -18.08
CA LYS A 137 -17.55 -19.33 -16.81
C LYS A 137 -16.09 -19.69 -16.97
N TYR A 138 -15.30 -19.32 -15.98
CA TYR A 138 -13.93 -19.78 -15.88
C TYR A 138 -13.87 -21.28 -15.60
N SER A 139 -12.89 -21.95 -16.13
CA SER A 139 -12.54 -23.32 -15.70
C SER A 139 -11.88 -23.27 -14.32
N ARG A 140 -11.95 -24.40 -13.59
CA ARG A 140 -11.26 -24.53 -12.29
C ARG A 140 -9.75 -24.26 -12.41
N LYS A 141 -9.15 -24.68 -13.51
CA LYS A 141 -7.72 -24.49 -13.76
C LYS A 141 -7.37 -23.02 -13.95
N GLU A 142 -8.17 -22.28 -14.74
CA GLU A 142 -7.97 -20.84 -14.93
C GLU A 142 -8.09 -20.06 -13.62
N LEU A 143 -9.11 -20.36 -12.81
CA LEU A 143 -9.30 -19.71 -11.50
C LEU A 143 -8.10 -19.96 -10.57
N GLN A 144 -7.61 -21.21 -10.54
CA GLN A 144 -6.44 -21.56 -9.75
C GLN A 144 -5.18 -20.85 -10.25
N GLU A 145 -4.98 -20.75 -11.56
CA GLU A 145 -3.86 -20.04 -12.16
C GLU A 145 -3.91 -18.53 -11.86
N PHE A 146 -5.08 -17.90 -11.97
CA PHE A 146 -5.28 -16.49 -11.66
C PHE A 146 -4.97 -16.17 -10.20
N LEU A 147 -5.57 -16.92 -9.27
CA LEU A 147 -5.35 -16.72 -7.84
C LEU A 147 -3.90 -17.00 -7.45
N SER A 148 -3.29 -18.05 -8.01
CA SER A 148 -1.88 -18.37 -7.77
C SER A 148 -0.96 -17.27 -8.26
N ARG A 149 -1.22 -16.71 -9.45
CA ARG A 149 -0.42 -15.61 -10.03
C ARG A 149 -0.55 -14.33 -9.17
N ARG A 150 -1.77 -13.98 -8.74
CA ARG A 150 -1.99 -12.82 -7.86
C ARG A 150 -1.26 -12.99 -6.54
N PHE A 151 -1.36 -14.17 -5.95
CA PHE A 151 -0.65 -14.50 -4.73
C PHE A 151 0.88 -14.45 -4.88
N GLN A 152 1.42 -14.98 -5.98
CA GLN A 152 2.85 -14.90 -6.28
C GLN A 152 3.33 -13.46 -6.44
N ASN A 153 2.57 -12.61 -7.13
CA ASN A 153 2.88 -11.19 -7.26
C ASN A 153 2.86 -10.50 -5.89
N PHE A 154 1.87 -10.79 -5.06
CA PHE A 154 1.79 -10.27 -3.69
C PHE A 154 3.01 -10.69 -2.84
N CYS A 155 3.42 -11.95 -2.90
CA CYS A 155 4.63 -12.43 -2.22
C CYS A 155 5.90 -11.74 -2.73
N LYS A 156 5.98 -11.50 -4.03
CA LYS A 156 7.10 -10.78 -4.65
C LYS A 156 7.18 -9.34 -4.14
N ASP A 157 6.05 -8.63 -4.11
CA ASP A 157 5.96 -7.26 -3.58
C ASP A 157 6.41 -7.17 -2.11
N LEU A 158 6.06 -8.18 -1.30
CA LEU A 158 6.52 -8.25 0.09
C LEU A 158 8.05 -8.43 0.17
N THR A 159 8.59 -9.31 -0.66
CA THR A 159 10.04 -9.59 -0.70
C THR A 159 10.83 -8.37 -1.19
N GLU A 160 10.33 -7.65 -2.20
CA GLU A 160 10.94 -6.40 -2.70
C GLU A 160 10.96 -5.29 -1.63
N LYS A 161 9.99 -5.30 -0.70
CA LYS A 161 9.97 -4.42 0.47
C LYS A 161 10.87 -4.89 1.63
N GLY A 162 11.68 -5.92 1.42
CA GLY A 162 12.58 -6.48 2.44
C GLY A 162 11.89 -7.32 3.51
N ILE A 163 10.64 -7.74 3.28
CA ILE A 163 9.89 -8.60 4.20
C ILE A 163 10.20 -10.06 3.88
N GLN A 164 10.64 -10.81 4.86
CA GLN A 164 10.93 -12.23 4.71
C GLN A 164 9.70 -13.08 5.02
N ILE A 165 9.27 -13.91 4.09
CA ILE A 165 8.18 -14.86 4.29
C ILE A 165 8.76 -16.13 4.91
N ARG A 166 8.35 -16.45 6.15
CA ARG A 166 8.78 -17.64 6.90
C ARG A 166 7.94 -18.86 6.55
N GLN A 167 6.61 -18.66 6.49
CA GLN A 167 5.65 -19.73 6.21
C GLN A 167 4.42 -19.16 5.50
N ASN A 168 3.82 -20.00 4.66
CA ASN A 168 2.64 -19.69 3.89
C ASN A 168 1.58 -20.79 4.12
N ASN A 169 0.42 -20.39 4.62
CA ASN A 169 -0.72 -21.28 4.86
C ASN A 169 -1.96 -20.86 4.06
N VAL A 170 -1.75 -20.26 2.86
CA VAL A 170 -2.85 -19.86 1.98
C VAL A 170 -3.38 -21.07 1.20
N LYS A 171 -4.70 -21.21 1.17
CA LYS A 171 -5.41 -22.26 0.43
C LYS A 171 -6.39 -21.65 -0.55
N ILE A 172 -6.53 -22.28 -1.72
CA ILE A 172 -7.53 -21.90 -2.73
C ILE A 172 -8.73 -22.83 -2.56
N GLN A 173 -9.90 -22.22 -2.38
CA GLN A 173 -11.19 -22.91 -2.25
C GLN A 173 -12.14 -22.40 -3.32
N LEU A 174 -13.03 -23.25 -3.77
CA LEU A 174 -14.05 -22.95 -4.77
C LEU A 174 -15.41 -23.03 -4.09
N ASP A 175 -16.06 -21.89 -4.00
CA ASP A 175 -17.44 -21.79 -3.52
C ASP A 175 -18.43 -21.77 -4.69
N GLU A 176 -19.72 -21.71 -4.40
CA GLU A 176 -20.76 -21.72 -5.44
C GLU A 176 -20.76 -20.51 -6.36
N LYS A 177 -20.26 -19.36 -5.88
CA LYS A 177 -20.29 -18.07 -6.59
C LYS A 177 -18.90 -17.53 -6.96
N GLU A 178 -17.89 -17.87 -6.19
CA GLU A 178 -16.53 -17.35 -6.35
C GLU A 178 -15.46 -18.38 -6.02
N ALA A 179 -14.25 -18.17 -6.51
CA ALA A 179 -13.06 -18.85 -6.08
C ALA A 179 -12.30 -17.95 -5.12
N CYS A 180 -11.97 -18.45 -3.94
CA CYS A 180 -11.29 -17.68 -2.89
C CYS A 180 -9.92 -18.27 -2.59
N ALA A 181 -8.92 -17.41 -2.46
CA ALA A 181 -7.62 -17.73 -1.87
C ALA A 181 -7.54 -17.07 -0.50
N SER A 182 -7.49 -17.84 0.56
CA SER A 182 -7.46 -17.30 1.92
C SER A 182 -6.50 -18.06 2.82
N GLY A 183 -5.92 -17.34 3.79
CA GLY A 183 -5.01 -17.95 4.74
C GLY A 183 -4.17 -16.93 5.49
N THR A 184 -3.07 -17.39 6.06
CA THR A 184 -2.17 -16.56 6.86
C THR A 184 -0.72 -16.75 6.40
N LEU A 185 -0.04 -15.63 6.19
CA LEU A 185 1.39 -15.58 5.98
C LEU A 185 2.08 -15.26 7.31
N TYR A 186 3.15 -15.98 7.60
CA TYR A 186 4.04 -15.71 8.71
C TYR A 186 5.28 -15.00 8.16
N LEU A 187 5.49 -13.79 8.62
CA LEU A 187 6.46 -12.85 8.06
C LEU A 187 7.45 -12.43 9.12
N ASN A 188 8.71 -12.23 8.72
CA ASN A 188 9.69 -11.53 9.52
C ASN A 188 9.97 -10.17 8.86
N ARG A 189 9.77 -9.09 9.61
CA ARG A 189 9.90 -7.74 9.07
C ARG A 189 10.37 -6.74 10.13
N LYS A 190 10.90 -5.63 9.68
CA LYS A 190 11.15 -4.46 10.52
C LYS A 190 9.82 -3.87 11.00
N ILE A 191 9.70 -3.61 12.32
CA ILE A 191 8.45 -3.18 12.95
C ILE A 191 8.53 -1.80 13.61
N ALA A 192 9.72 -1.26 13.82
CA ALA A 192 9.90 0.04 14.47
C ALA A 192 9.43 1.20 13.57
N CYS A 193 8.79 2.18 14.19
CA CYS A 193 8.52 3.50 13.62
C CYS A 193 8.89 4.56 14.65
N GLU A 194 9.23 5.74 14.17
CA GLU A 194 9.57 6.89 15.01
C GLU A 194 8.32 7.45 15.68
N ALA A 195 8.48 7.92 16.93
CA ALA A 195 7.49 8.64 17.70
C ALA A 195 8.20 9.68 18.58
N ASP A 196 7.48 10.73 18.94
CA ASP A 196 8.00 11.76 19.82
C ASP A 196 8.25 11.19 21.22
N THR A 197 9.37 11.61 21.84
CA THR A 197 9.72 11.23 23.20
C THR A 197 9.07 12.19 24.19
N GLU A 198 8.42 11.66 25.22
CA GLU A 198 7.85 12.46 26.31
C GLU A 198 8.99 13.12 27.13
N ILE A 199 8.87 14.45 27.30
CA ILE A 199 9.84 15.22 28.10
C ILE A 199 9.38 15.17 29.54
N VAL A 200 10.22 14.58 30.40
CA VAL A 200 10.00 14.48 31.84
C VAL A 200 10.93 15.45 32.57
N THR A 201 10.38 16.26 33.48
CA THR A 201 11.15 17.17 34.35
C THR A 201 11.30 16.55 35.73
N ILE A 202 12.50 16.61 36.31
CA ILE A 202 12.72 16.20 37.69
C ILE A 202 12.34 17.36 38.61
N GLU A 203 11.36 17.15 39.49
CA GLU A 203 11.11 18.05 40.60
C GLU A 203 12.24 17.87 41.62
N ARG A 204 13.16 18.83 41.71
CA ARG A 204 14.17 18.84 42.78
C ARG A 204 13.43 19.16 44.10
N LYS A 205 13.43 18.26 45.06
CA LYS A 205 13.09 18.60 46.44
C LYS A 205 14.12 19.61 46.94
N GLU A 206 13.67 20.82 47.25
CA GLU A 206 14.53 21.78 47.95
C GLU A 206 15.01 21.15 49.26
N PRO A 207 16.30 21.27 49.64
CA PRO A 207 16.76 20.78 50.90
C PRO A 207 16.01 21.56 52.02
N ASP A 208 15.49 20.80 52.97
CA ASP A 208 14.78 21.32 54.15
C ASP A 208 15.76 22.18 54.95
N GLU A 209 15.63 23.51 54.92
CA GLU A 209 16.43 24.51 55.66
C GLU A 209 16.11 24.52 57.18
N SER A 210 15.50 23.50 57.74
CA SER A 210 15.05 23.50 59.13
C SER A 210 16.03 22.87 60.15
N VAL A 211 17.36 23.11 59.97
CA VAL A 211 18.30 22.85 61.12
C VAL A 211 19.29 24.02 61.23
N ARG A 212 18.82 25.18 61.66
CA ARG A 212 19.65 26.11 62.38
C ARG A 212 19.30 25.95 63.87
N THR A 213 20.04 25.13 64.57
CA THR A 213 20.10 25.20 66.01
C THR A 213 21.03 26.34 66.40
N ASP A 214 20.43 27.34 67.06
CA ASP A 214 21.13 28.31 67.86
C ASP A 214 21.91 27.61 69.00
N ASP A 215 23.18 27.93 69.13
CA ASP A 215 23.97 27.99 70.37
C ASP A 215 25.09 29.02 70.19
#